data_690e80ab212ca3597a00bfe4e7a2ad1a
#
_entry.id   690e80ab212ca3597a00bfe4e7a2ad1a
#
_cell.length_a   1.000
_cell.length_b   1.000
_cell.length_c   1.000
_cell.angle_alpha   90.00
_cell.angle_beta   90.00
_cell.angle_gamma   90.00
#
_symmetry.space_group_name_H-M   'P 1'
#
loop_
_entity.id
_entity.type
_entity.pdbx_description
1 polymer ?
#
loop_
_entity_poly.entity_id
_entity_poly.type
_entity_poly.pdbx_seq_one_letter_code
_entity_poly.pdbx_strand_id
1 'polypeptide(L)'
;MPSVQRAHDALKAGGVTVVAISIDGSGAQGARPVIEEGKFTFAVPIDQSMTVARQFGVRGVPSTFVVDRKGSIVAQGFGPIDFDAEDFRGFVKAVTARP
;
A
#
# COMPACT_ATOMS: atom_id res chain seq x y z
N MET A 1 -1.29 8.25 6.08
CA MET A 1 -0.65 6.97 6.43
C MET A 1 -1.14 6.30 7.71
N PRO A 2 -1.71 7.00 8.72
CA PRO A 2 -2.20 6.28 9.90
C PRO A 2 -3.24 5.19 9.59
N SER A 3 -4.13 5.41 8.64
CA SER A 3 -5.11 4.38 8.25
C SER A 3 -4.45 3.17 7.58
N VAL A 4 -3.34 3.37 6.89
CA VAL A 4 -2.58 2.28 6.26
C VAL A 4 -1.97 1.38 7.34
N GLN A 5 -1.40 1.98 8.39
CA GLN A 5 -0.83 1.22 9.51
C GLN A 5 -1.92 0.43 10.23
N ARG A 6 -3.08 1.03 10.46
CA ARG A 6 -4.21 0.33 11.08
C ARG A 6 -4.69 -0.85 10.23
N ALA A 7 -4.76 -0.65 8.91
CA ALA A 7 -5.13 -1.73 7.99
C ALA A 7 -4.09 -2.86 8.01
N HIS A 8 -2.80 -2.51 8.00
CA HIS A 8 -1.73 -3.49 8.10
C HIS A 8 -1.86 -4.33 9.37
N ASP A 9 -2.02 -3.68 10.52
CA ASP A 9 -2.14 -4.37 11.80
C ASP A 9 -3.38 -5.27 11.87
N ALA A 10 -4.49 -4.82 11.30
CA ALA A 10 -5.74 -5.57 11.34
C ALA A 10 -5.75 -6.76 10.37
N LEU A 11 -5.07 -6.65 9.23
CA LEU A 11 -5.18 -7.62 8.15
C LEU A 11 -4.02 -8.61 8.07
N LYS A 12 -2.89 -8.33 8.73
CA LYS A 12 -1.70 -9.18 8.63
C LYS A 12 -1.95 -10.60 9.13
N ALA A 13 -2.77 -10.76 10.15
CA ALA A 13 -3.11 -12.10 10.67
C ALA A 13 -3.90 -12.93 9.66
N GLY A 14 -4.59 -12.29 8.73
CA GLY A 14 -5.33 -12.96 7.65
C GLY A 14 -4.52 -13.23 6.40
N GLY A 15 -3.21 -12.98 6.44
CA GLY A 15 -2.33 -13.24 5.31
C GLY A 15 -2.21 -12.09 4.32
N VAL A 16 -2.55 -10.88 4.74
CA VAL A 16 -2.43 -9.67 3.90
C VAL A 16 -1.12 -8.96 4.21
N THR A 17 -0.34 -8.68 3.17
CA THR A 17 0.88 -7.89 3.28
C THR A 17 0.63 -6.50 2.73
N VAL A 18 0.93 -5.48 3.51
CA VAL A 18 0.86 -4.08 3.08
C VAL A 18 2.26 -3.61 2.71
N VAL A 19 2.38 -3.00 1.54
CA VAL A 19 3.63 -2.41 1.07
C VAL A 19 3.33 -0.99 0.60
N ALA A 20 4.01 0.00 1.15
CA ALA A 20 3.88 1.39 0.74
C ALA A 20 5.15 1.81 0.02
N ILE A 21 5.06 2.02 -1.29
CA ILE A 21 6.23 2.35 -2.11
C ILE A 21 6.40 3.87 -2.15
N SER A 22 7.55 4.35 -1.67
CA SER A 22 7.88 5.76 -1.67
C SER A 22 8.48 6.16 -3.02
N ILE A 23 7.95 7.25 -3.60
CA ILE A 23 8.51 7.84 -4.82
C ILE A 23 9.21 9.16 -4.55
N ASP A 24 9.64 9.39 -3.30
CA ASP A 24 10.35 10.60 -2.90
C ASP A 24 11.66 10.72 -3.68
N GLY A 25 11.85 11.83 -4.39
CA GLY A 25 13.06 12.06 -5.17
C GLY A 25 14.33 12.18 -4.33
N SER A 26 14.18 12.44 -3.02
CA SER A 26 15.30 12.43 -2.07
C SER A 26 15.66 11.01 -1.62
N GLY A 27 14.93 10.00 -2.07
CA GLY A 27 15.18 8.62 -1.72
C GLY A 27 14.96 8.34 -0.24
N ALA A 28 15.82 7.51 0.35
CA ALA A 28 15.67 7.13 1.75
C ALA A 28 15.78 8.31 2.71
N GLN A 29 16.52 9.35 2.34
CA GLN A 29 16.66 10.54 3.19
C GLN A 29 15.36 11.29 3.35
N GLY A 30 14.56 11.38 2.26
CA GLY A 30 13.26 12.03 2.31
C GLY A 30 12.18 11.20 3.00
N ALA A 31 12.22 9.89 2.80
CA ALA A 31 11.19 8.98 3.32
C ALA A 31 11.41 8.64 4.80
N ARG A 32 12.66 8.55 5.25
CA ARG A 32 13.00 8.10 6.61
C ARG A 32 12.31 8.89 7.71
N PRO A 33 12.32 10.24 7.71
CA PRO A 33 11.65 10.98 8.78
C PRO A 33 10.17 10.69 8.88
N VAL A 34 9.50 10.51 7.74
CA VAL A 34 8.07 10.19 7.72
C VAL A 34 7.82 8.80 8.32
N ILE A 35 8.66 7.83 7.98
CA ILE A 35 8.54 6.46 8.48
C ILE A 35 8.78 6.41 9.99
N GLU A 36 9.82 7.09 10.45
CA GLU A 36 10.18 7.11 11.87
C GLU A 36 9.12 7.82 12.72
N GLU A 37 8.63 8.96 12.26
CA GLU A 37 7.60 9.72 12.95
C GLU A 37 6.29 8.94 13.01
N GLY A 38 5.92 8.27 11.93
CA GLY A 38 4.69 7.48 11.85
C GLY A 38 4.79 6.12 12.54
N LYS A 39 6.00 5.66 12.88
CA LYS A 39 6.25 4.36 13.49
C LYS A 39 5.65 3.20 12.68
N PHE A 40 5.81 3.28 11.37
CA PHE A 40 5.24 2.28 10.45
C PHE A 40 6.01 0.97 10.54
N THR A 41 5.27 -0.14 10.59
CA THR A 41 5.84 -1.49 10.65
C THR A 41 5.71 -2.25 9.34
N PHE A 42 4.94 -1.73 8.37
CA PHE A 42 4.86 -2.32 7.04
C PHE A 42 6.08 -1.91 6.21
N ALA A 43 6.37 -2.69 5.16
CA ALA A 43 7.50 -2.41 4.28
C ALA A 43 7.28 -1.10 3.49
N VAL A 44 8.33 -0.28 3.38
CA VAL A 44 8.30 0.97 2.63
C VAL A 44 9.51 1.00 1.67
N PRO A 45 9.46 0.24 0.57
CA PRO A 45 10.53 0.30 -0.43
C PRO A 45 10.56 1.67 -1.11
N ILE A 46 11.72 2.05 -1.59
CA ILE A 46 11.96 3.34 -2.21
C ILE A 46 12.04 3.18 -3.73
N ASP A 47 11.18 3.87 -4.45
CA ASP A 47 11.16 3.90 -5.91
C ASP A 47 11.58 5.29 -6.39
N GLN A 48 12.81 5.67 -6.11
CA GLN A 48 13.32 7.03 -6.35
C GLN A 48 13.23 7.45 -7.83
N SER A 49 13.47 6.53 -8.75
CA SER A 49 13.42 6.79 -10.20
C SER A 49 12.02 6.65 -10.78
N MET A 50 11.03 6.31 -9.99
CA MET A 50 9.65 6.06 -10.41
C MET A 50 9.51 4.90 -11.43
N THR A 51 10.46 3.99 -11.46
CA THR A 51 10.45 2.87 -12.40
C THR A 51 9.25 1.95 -12.16
N VAL A 52 9.01 1.57 -10.90
CA VAL A 52 7.88 0.72 -10.52
C VAL A 52 6.56 1.46 -10.74
N ALA A 53 6.52 2.75 -10.36
CA ALA A 53 5.33 3.57 -10.56
C ALA A 53 4.93 3.60 -12.05
N ARG A 54 5.90 3.77 -12.94
CA ARG A 54 5.62 3.75 -14.39
C ARG A 54 5.13 2.39 -14.88
N GLN A 55 5.69 1.30 -14.35
CA GLN A 55 5.26 -0.05 -14.70
C GLN A 55 3.80 -0.30 -14.31
N PHE A 56 3.34 0.28 -13.21
CA PHE A 56 1.95 0.16 -12.76
C PHE A 56 1.03 1.21 -13.41
N GLY A 57 1.55 2.10 -14.24
CA GLY A 57 0.75 3.15 -14.87
C GLY A 57 0.32 4.26 -13.92
N VAL A 58 1.07 4.49 -12.85
CA VAL A 58 0.75 5.52 -11.85
C VAL A 58 0.93 6.91 -12.46
N ARG A 59 -0.12 7.71 -12.42
CA ARG A 59 -0.12 9.09 -12.95
C ARG A 59 -0.11 10.14 -11.84
N GLY A 60 -0.34 9.73 -10.62
CA GLY A 60 -0.35 10.63 -9.47
C GLY A 60 -0.40 9.82 -8.20
N VAL A 61 -0.18 10.48 -7.08
CA VAL A 61 -0.19 9.85 -5.76
C VAL A 61 -1.23 10.55 -4.88
N PRO A 62 -1.81 9.81 -3.93
CA PRO A 62 -1.63 8.38 -3.71
C PRO A 62 -2.34 7.52 -4.77
N SER A 63 -1.77 6.37 -5.08
CA SER A 63 -2.40 5.33 -5.89
C SER A 63 -2.31 4.01 -5.13
N THR A 64 -3.38 3.23 -5.17
CA THR A 64 -3.49 2.00 -4.40
C THR A 64 -3.85 0.84 -5.32
N PHE A 65 -3.18 -0.28 -5.12
CA PHE A 65 -3.43 -1.51 -5.88
C PHE A 65 -3.65 -2.66 -4.90
N VAL A 66 -4.62 -3.51 -5.19
CA VAL A 66 -4.82 -4.77 -4.47
C VAL A 66 -4.44 -5.90 -5.41
N VAL A 67 -3.52 -6.74 -4.94
CA VAL A 67 -2.97 -7.86 -5.73
C VAL A 67 -3.38 -9.15 -5.02
N ASP A 68 -3.90 -10.12 -5.76
CA ASP A 68 -4.33 -11.41 -5.22
C ASP A 68 -3.14 -12.36 -5.06
N ARG A 69 -3.43 -13.58 -4.55
CA ARG A 69 -2.39 -14.60 -4.32
C ARG A 69 -1.71 -15.09 -5.60
N LYS A 70 -2.36 -14.89 -6.75
CA LYS A 70 -1.82 -15.30 -8.05
C LYS A 70 -0.97 -14.21 -8.69
N GLY A 71 -0.85 -13.06 -8.04
CA GLY A 71 -0.10 -11.92 -8.57
C GLY A 71 -0.89 -11.02 -9.50
N SER A 72 -2.21 -11.16 -9.54
CA SER A 72 -3.07 -10.35 -10.41
C SER A 72 -3.59 -9.13 -9.66
N ILE A 73 -3.60 -7.98 -10.32
CA ILE A 73 -4.21 -6.77 -9.79
C ILE A 73 -5.74 -6.92 -9.89
N VAL A 74 -6.41 -6.95 -8.75
CA VAL A 74 -7.87 -7.14 -8.68
C VAL A 74 -8.62 -5.87 -8.36
N ALA A 75 -7.93 -4.83 -7.91
CA ALA A 75 -8.52 -3.52 -7.68
C ALA A 75 -7.46 -2.44 -7.75
N GLN A 76 -7.89 -1.23 -8.07
CA GLN A 76 -7.01 -0.09 -8.21
C GLN A 76 -7.82 1.17 -7.86
N GLY A 77 -7.20 2.07 -7.10
CA GLY A 77 -7.83 3.32 -6.70
C GLY A 77 -6.88 4.49 -6.86
N PHE A 78 -7.42 5.63 -7.28
CA PHE A 78 -6.68 6.87 -7.40
C PHE A 78 -7.15 7.84 -6.32
N GLY A 79 -6.20 8.60 -5.78
CA GLY A 79 -6.48 9.54 -4.71
C GLY A 79 -6.54 8.89 -3.33
N PRO A 80 -6.82 9.69 -2.29
CA PRO A 80 -6.87 9.18 -0.92
C PRO A 80 -7.97 8.13 -0.75
N ILE A 81 -7.62 7.06 -0.01
CA ILE A 81 -8.54 5.95 0.29
C ILE A 81 -8.62 5.81 1.80
N ASP A 82 -9.83 5.61 2.31
CA ASP A 82 -10.05 5.27 3.71
C ASP A 82 -9.87 3.77 3.90
N PHE A 83 -8.69 3.38 4.37
CA PHE A 83 -8.36 1.98 4.60
C PHE A 83 -9.05 1.38 5.83
N ASP A 84 -9.73 2.20 6.63
CA ASP A 84 -10.56 1.74 7.75
C ASP A 84 -11.99 1.39 7.31
N ALA A 85 -12.40 1.80 6.10
CA ALA A 85 -13.76 1.59 5.62
C ALA A 85 -14.10 0.10 5.52
N GLU A 86 -15.34 -0.24 5.90
CA GLU A 86 -15.80 -1.62 5.90
C GLU A 86 -15.82 -2.23 4.50
N ASP A 87 -16.19 -1.46 3.49
CA ASP A 87 -16.23 -1.94 2.11
C ASP A 87 -14.83 -2.29 1.61
N PHE A 88 -13.81 -1.48 1.92
CA PHE A 88 -12.43 -1.79 1.57
C PHE A 88 -11.97 -3.07 2.27
N ARG A 89 -12.15 -3.15 3.58
CA ARG A 89 -11.71 -4.31 4.38
C ARG A 89 -12.48 -5.57 4.00
N GLY A 90 -13.77 -5.43 3.72
CA GLY A 90 -14.59 -6.54 3.25
C GLY A 90 -14.12 -7.07 1.90
N PHE A 91 -13.78 -6.19 0.99
CA PHE A 91 -13.23 -6.57 -0.32
C PHE A 91 -11.90 -7.34 -0.15
N VAL A 92 -10.98 -6.83 0.68
CA VAL A 92 -9.69 -7.49 0.91
C VAL A 92 -9.89 -8.87 1.54
N LYS A 93 -10.80 -9.00 2.51
CA LYS A 93 -11.12 -10.30 3.11
C LYS A 93 -11.67 -11.28 2.09
N ALA A 94 -12.52 -10.81 1.18
CA ALA A 94 -13.06 -11.66 0.11
C ALA A 94 -11.95 -12.15 -0.82
N VAL A 95 -10.97 -11.31 -1.13
CA VAL A 95 -9.82 -11.68 -1.95
C VAL A 95 -8.96 -12.72 -1.23
N THR A 96 -8.74 -12.58 0.08
CA THR A 96 -7.95 -13.56 0.85
C THR A 96 -8.63 -14.91 0.96
N ALA A 97 -9.95 -14.95 0.85
CA ALA A 97 -10.71 -16.21 0.88
C ALA A 97 -10.62 -17.01 -0.43
N ARG A 98 -10.13 -16.42 -1.49
CA ARG A 98 -9.95 -17.08 -2.79
C ARG A 98 -8.76 -18.04 -2.75
N PRO A 99 -8.88 -19.21 -3.42
CA PRO A 99 -7.76 -20.16 -3.50
C PRO A 99 -6.53 -19.62 -4.24
#